data_024e6eee74e3e65c394bd01c6394cc59
#
_entry.id   024e6eee74e3e65c394bd01c6394cc59
#
_cell.length_a   1.000
_cell.length_b   1.000
_cell.length_c   1.000
_cell.angle_alpha   90.00
_cell.angle_beta   90.00
_cell.angle_gamma   90.00
#
_symmetry.space_group_name_H-M   'P 1'
#
loop_
_entity.id
_entity.type
_entity.pdbx_description
1 polymer ?
#
loop_
_entity_poly.entity_id
_entity_poly.type
_entity_poly.pdbx_seq_one_letter_code
_entity_poly.pdbx_strand_id
1 'polypeptide(L)'
;FGISVGATTNNVFVGYGPFKDQPRFGNNTIHYNHVVDFSSRGPSSIGDPKPDIMSIGAHGFTPSNILKSEKDSKDESFSLFGGTSMAAPLVSGSAAILIEEMKKQFQDYDSFTIKNILMSTATDLQNDPFVQGSGLANIESALDYVHGNNGVFIVYNDSSYDNLKKI
;
A
#
# COMPACT_ATOMS: atom_id res chain seq x y z
N PHE A 1 -1.44 14.26 8.55
CA PHE A 1 -1.93 14.09 7.17
C PHE A 1 -1.16 13.03 6.37
N GLY A 2 -0.69 11.98 7.02
CA GLY A 2 -0.07 10.86 6.35
C GLY A 2 -1.10 9.82 5.85
N ILE A 3 -0.63 8.88 5.04
CA ILE A 3 -1.38 7.67 4.68
C ILE A 3 -0.81 6.51 5.49
N SER A 4 -1.65 5.87 6.31
CA SER A 4 -1.30 4.66 7.06
C SER A 4 -1.52 3.44 6.17
N VAL A 5 -0.47 2.65 5.94
CA VAL A 5 -0.50 1.54 5.00
C VAL A 5 -0.35 0.22 5.72
N GLY A 6 -1.32 -0.67 5.52
CA GLY A 6 -1.25 -2.07 5.94
C GLY A 6 -0.65 -2.97 4.86
N ALA A 7 -0.41 -4.23 5.20
CA ALA A 7 0.29 -5.17 4.34
C ALA A 7 -0.57 -6.38 3.96
N THR A 8 -0.53 -6.74 2.67
CA THR A 8 -1.13 -7.94 2.10
C THR A 8 -0.06 -8.89 1.54
N THR A 9 -0.49 -10.10 1.22
CA THR A 9 0.33 -11.07 0.51
C THR A 9 0.38 -10.79 -0.99
N ASN A 10 1.52 -11.17 -1.60
CA ASN A 10 1.64 -11.43 -3.02
C ASN A 10 2.07 -12.89 -3.20
N ASN A 11 1.18 -13.74 -3.67
CA ASN A 11 1.41 -15.19 -3.74
C ASN A 11 2.23 -15.65 -4.92
N VAL A 12 2.68 -14.78 -5.79
CA VAL A 12 3.38 -15.17 -7.01
C VAL A 12 4.59 -16.06 -6.73
N PHE A 13 5.15 -15.97 -5.52
CA PHE A 13 6.38 -16.68 -5.14
C PHE A 13 6.19 -17.76 -4.07
N VAL A 14 4.98 -17.97 -3.58
CA VAL A 14 4.72 -19.08 -2.65
C VAL A 14 4.83 -20.39 -3.40
N GLY A 15 5.66 -21.30 -2.91
CA GLY A 15 5.88 -22.58 -3.54
C GLY A 15 7.05 -22.65 -4.52
N TYR A 16 7.86 -21.60 -4.66
CA TYR A 16 9.03 -21.56 -5.53
C TYR A 16 10.35 -21.40 -4.76
N GLY A 17 11.40 -22.07 -5.29
CA GLY A 17 12.75 -21.95 -4.79
C GLY A 17 12.94 -22.41 -3.35
N PRO A 18 13.99 -21.89 -2.64
CA PRO A 18 14.34 -22.30 -1.28
C PRO A 18 13.30 -21.92 -0.22
N PHE A 19 12.28 -21.15 -0.58
CA PHE A 19 11.23 -20.68 0.33
C PHE A 19 9.92 -21.45 0.19
N LYS A 20 9.91 -22.54 -0.59
CA LYS A 20 8.73 -23.32 -0.98
C LYS A 20 7.88 -23.78 0.21
N ASP A 21 8.52 -24.10 1.34
CA ASP A 21 7.85 -24.70 2.48
C ASP A 21 8.00 -23.85 3.77
N GLN A 22 8.40 -22.58 3.63
CA GLN A 22 8.62 -21.73 4.79
C GLN A 22 7.56 -20.61 4.89
N PRO A 23 6.72 -20.61 5.93
CA PRO A 23 5.84 -19.50 6.25
C PRO A 23 6.63 -18.33 6.83
N ARG A 24 7.50 -17.72 6.02
CA ARG A 24 8.44 -16.68 6.46
C ARG A 24 7.74 -15.42 6.99
N PHE A 25 6.51 -15.18 6.56
CA PHE A 25 5.72 -13.98 6.88
C PHE A 25 4.39 -14.28 7.57
N GLY A 26 4.27 -15.44 8.24
CA GLY A 26 3.08 -15.87 8.97
C GLY A 26 2.21 -16.87 8.23
N ASN A 27 1.24 -17.40 8.93
CA ASN A 27 0.42 -18.54 8.44
C ASN A 27 -0.53 -18.17 7.30
N ASN A 28 -0.90 -16.88 7.15
CA ASN A 28 -1.84 -16.40 6.14
C ASN A 28 -1.17 -15.99 4.83
N THR A 29 0.13 -16.29 4.66
CA THR A 29 0.89 -15.85 3.47
C THR A 29 0.73 -16.77 2.26
N ILE A 30 -0.06 -17.82 2.36
CA ILE A 30 -0.30 -18.81 1.28
C ILE A 30 -1.42 -18.43 0.31
N HIS A 31 -2.21 -17.41 0.65
CA HIS A 31 -3.33 -16.96 -0.17
C HIS A 31 -3.05 -15.60 -0.80
N TYR A 32 -3.63 -15.36 -1.95
CA TYR A 32 -3.50 -14.11 -2.69
C TYR A 32 -4.31 -12.99 -2.04
N ASN A 33 -3.72 -11.80 -1.94
CA ASN A 33 -4.35 -10.61 -1.37
C ASN A 33 -4.88 -10.77 0.07
N HIS A 34 -4.34 -11.70 0.83
CA HIS A 34 -4.68 -11.82 2.25
C HIS A 34 -3.92 -10.79 3.08
N VAL A 35 -4.60 -10.24 4.09
CA VAL A 35 -3.94 -9.38 5.08
C VAL A 35 -3.00 -10.24 5.91
N VAL A 36 -1.72 -9.85 5.97
CA VAL A 36 -0.70 -10.60 6.70
C VAL A 36 -0.82 -10.38 8.21
N ASP A 37 -0.39 -11.36 8.99
CA ASP A 37 -0.53 -11.37 10.45
C ASP A 37 0.21 -10.21 11.11
N PHE A 38 1.32 -9.75 10.55
CA PHE A 38 2.10 -8.64 11.08
C PHE A 38 1.56 -7.25 10.68
N SER A 39 0.52 -7.18 9.83
CA SER A 39 -0.10 -5.90 9.50
C SER A 39 -0.83 -5.35 10.72
N SER A 40 -0.47 -4.13 11.13
CA SER A 40 -1.16 -3.46 12.24
C SER A 40 -2.61 -3.20 11.89
N ARG A 41 -3.49 -3.35 12.89
CA ARG A 41 -4.93 -3.16 12.79
C ARG A 41 -5.37 -1.99 13.66
N GLY A 42 -6.47 -1.36 13.25
CA GLY A 42 -7.11 -0.32 14.05
C GLY A 42 -7.93 -0.87 15.23
N PRO A 43 -8.62 0.03 15.92
CA PRO A 43 -8.67 1.48 15.70
C PRO A 43 -7.38 2.19 16.13
N SER A 44 -7.21 3.45 15.69
CA SER A 44 -6.19 4.33 16.25
C SER A 44 -6.52 4.71 17.70
N SER A 45 -5.58 5.37 18.38
CA SER A 45 -5.78 5.83 19.77
C SER A 45 -6.96 6.79 19.96
N ILE A 46 -7.43 7.40 18.89
CA ILE A 46 -8.59 8.32 18.87
C ILE A 46 -9.84 7.69 18.21
N GLY A 47 -9.79 6.38 17.93
CA GLY A 47 -10.92 5.63 17.37
C GLY A 47 -11.01 5.60 15.86
N ASP A 48 -10.13 6.27 15.11
CA ASP A 48 -10.15 6.25 13.64
C ASP A 48 -9.90 4.84 13.08
N PRO A 49 -10.58 4.48 12.00
CA PRO A 49 -10.24 3.26 11.25
C PRO A 49 -8.84 3.39 10.66
N LYS A 50 -8.00 2.41 10.97
CA LYS A 50 -6.64 2.25 10.44
C LYS A 50 -6.40 0.77 10.13
N PRO A 51 -5.58 0.47 9.13
CA PRO A 51 -4.85 1.36 8.21
C PRO A 51 -5.80 2.17 7.32
N ASP A 52 -5.30 3.20 6.61
CA ASP A 52 -6.09 3.92 5.61
C ASP A 52 -6.28 3.07 4.35
N ILE A 53 -5.21 2.34 3.95
CA ILE A 53 -5.17 1.55 2.71
C ILE A 53 -4.20 0.38 2.87
N MET A 54 -4.35 -0.64 2.05
CA MET A 54 -3.47 -1.80 1.99
C MET A 54 -2.58 -1.78 0.75
N SER A 55 -1.41 -2.40 0.87
CA SER A 55 -0.57 -2.71 -0.28
C SER A 55 0.24 -3.98 -0.03
N ILE A 56 0.96 -4.48 -1.05
CA ILE A 56 1.73 -5.71 -0.95
C ILE A 56 2.89 -5.51 0.02
N GLY A 57 2.93 -6.33 1.07
CA GLY A 57 3.95 -6.28 2.12
C GLY A 57 4.62 -7.63 2.39
N ALA A 58 4.27 -8.68 1.64
CA ALA A 58 4.90 -9.99 1.79
C ALA A 58 5.28 -10.58 0.44
N HIS A 59 6.37 -11.38 0.44
CA HIS A 59 6.94 -12.07 -0.73
C HIS A 59 7.40 -11.12 -1.84
N GLY A 60 7.99 -9.97 -1.49
CA GLY A 60 8.67 -9.09 -2.43
C GLY A 60 10.11 -9.51 -2.67
N PHE A 61 10.63 -9.31 -3.89
CA PHE A 61 12.05 -9.41 -4.18
C PHE A 61 12.69 -8.04 -4.14
N THR A 62 13.84 -7.95 -3.48
CA THR A 62 14.66 -6.74 -3.44
C THR A 62 16.10 -7.09 -3.85
N PRO A 63 16.83 -6.17 -4.50
CA PRO A 63 18.26 -6.34 -4.70
C PRO A 63 18.96 -6.58 -3.37
N SER A 64 19.83 -7.59 -3.32
CA SER A 64 20.62 -7.89 -2.14
C SER A 64 21.76 -6.87 -1.99
N ASN A 65 22.14 -6.58 -0.75
CA ASN A 65 23.32 -5.75 -0.50
C ASN A 65 24.59 -6.55 -0.82
N ILE A 66 25.26 -6.20 -1.89
CA ILE A 66 26.48 -6.84 -2.41
C ILE A 66 27.67 -6.69 -1.44
N LEU A 67 27.57 -5.81 -0.44
CA LEU A 67 28.62 -5.56 0.56
C LEU A 67 28.59 -6.51 1.76
N LYS A 68 27.83 -7.58 1.73
CA LYS A 68 27.91 -8.63 2.75
C LYS A 68 29.21 -9.38 2.61
N SER A 69 29.94 -9.41 3.73
CA SER A 69 31.31 -9.91 3.90
C SER A 69 31.58 -11.26 3.21
N GLU A 70 32.82 -11.45 2.76
CA GLU A 70 33.40 -12.61 2.08
C GLU A 70 33.19 -14.00 2.76
N LYS A 71 32.44 -14.06 3.85
CA LYS A 71 32.22 -15.33 4.60
C LYS A 71 30.93 -16.05 4.16
N ASP A 72 29.98 -15.37 3.52
CA ASP A 72 28.75 -16.00 3.02
C ASP A 72 28.81 -16.06 1.50
N SER A 73 29.45 -17.10 0.99
CA SER A 73 29.74 -17.33 -0.44
C SER A 73 28.53 -17.76 -1.29
N LYS A 74 27.38 -17.19 -1.05
CA LYS A 74 26.25 -17.24 -1.99
C LYS A 74 25.93 -15.81 -2.38
N ASP A 75 26.47 -15.39 -3.51
CA ASP A 75 26.18 -14.13 -4.19
C ASP A 75 24.72 -14.14 -4.69
N GLU A 76 23.78 -14.02 -3.76
CA GLU A 76 22.38 -13.84 -4.12
C GLU A 76 22.18 -12.36 -4.50
N SER A 77 22.01 -12.10 -5.79
CA SER A 77 21.74 -10.75 -6.32
C SER A 77 20.42 -10.18 -5.82
N PHE A 78 19.49 -11.04 -5.36
CA PHE A 78 18.19 -10.69 -4.84
C PHE A 78 17.88 -11.47 -3.56
N SER A 79 17.18 -10.83 -2.66
CA SER A 79 16.67 -11.45 -1.45
C SER A 79 15.17 -11.26 -1.30
N LEU A 80 14.53 -12.19 -0.57
CA LEU A 80 13.13 -12.08 -0.25
C LEU A 80 12.94 -11.05 0.88
N PHE A 81 12.10 -10.06 0.64
CA PHE A 81 11.78 -8.99 1.55
C PHE A 81 10.29 -8.97 1.89
N GLY A 82 9.94 -8.57 3.11
CA GLY A 82 8.56 -8.37 3.54
C GLY A 82 8.48 -7.45 4.75
N GLY A 83 7.33 -6.84 4.91
CA GLY A 83 7.00 -5.90 5.96
C GLY A 83 6.08 -4.79 5.44
N THR A 84 5.42 -4.08 6.34
CA THR A 84 4.74 -2.83 6.00
C THR A 84 5.72 -1.80 5.42
N SER A 85 7.02 -1.95 5.69
CA SER A 85 8.11 -1.19 5.07
C SER A 85 8.26 -1.45 3.56
N MET A 86 7.66 -2.52 3.02
CA MET A 86 7.52 -2.75 1.58
C MET A 86 6.20 -2.18 1.05
N ALA A 87 5.13 -2.31 1.80
CA ALA A 87 3.81 -1.83 1.41
C ALA A 87 3.74 -0.29 1.30
N ALA A 88 4.32 0.43 2.26
CA ALA A 88 4.29 1.88 2.30
C ALA A 88 4.95 2.55 1.08
N PRO A 89 6.17 2.19 0.63
CA PRO A 89 6.76 2.78 -0.56
C PRO A 89 6.01 2.47 -1.85
N LEU A 90 5.28 1.35 -1.95
CA LEU A 90 4.43 1.08 -3.11
C LEU A 90 3.27 2.07 -3.20
N VAL A 91 2.63 2.40 -2.06
CA VAL A 91 1.60 3.45 -2.03
C VAL A 91 2.20 4.83 -2.30
N SER A 92 3.41 5.11 -1.81
CA SER A 92 4.12 6.35 -2.13
C SER A 92 4.43 6.47 -3.63
N GLY A 93 4.84 5.38 -4.27
CA GLY A 93 5.02 5.31 -5.72
C GLY A 93 3.72 5.54 -6.49
N SER A 94 2.63 4.92 -6.04
CA SER A 94 1.30 5.15 -6.61
C SER A 94 0.85 6.61 -6.49
N ALA A 95 1.10 7.24 -5.34
CA ALA A 95 0.82 8.67 -5.16
C ALA A 95 1.67 9.55 -6.10
N ALA A 96 2.94 9.21 -6.31
CA ALA A 96 3.80 9.96 -7.23
C ALA A 96 3.31 9.87 -8.69
N ILE A 97 2.88 8.67 -9.13
CA ILE A 97 2.30 8.46 -10.47
C ILE A 97 1.00 9.27 -10.61
N LEU A 98 0.14 9.23 -9.58
CA LEU A 98 -1.11 9.98 -9.57
C LEU A 98 -0.88 11.50 -9.69
N ILE A 99 0.07 12.03 -8.92
CA ILE A 99 0.47 13.46 -8.95
C ILE A 99 1.02 13.82 -10.33
N GLU A 100 1.85 12.98 -10.93
CA GLU A 100 2.40 13.21 -12.27
C GLU A 100 1.27 13.32 -13.30
N GLU A 101 0.28 12.41 -13.25
CA GLU A 101 -0.82 12.41 -14.20
C GLU A 101 -1.76 13.60 -13.97
N MET A 102 -2.09 13.96 -12.72
CA MET A 102 -2.89 15.15 -12.44
C MET A 102 -2.20 16.42 -12.95
N LYS A 103 -0.88 16.53 -12.84
CA LYS A 103 -0.13 17.65 -13.44
C LYS A 103 -0.25 17.71 -14.95
N LYS A 104 -0.18 16.56 -15.65
CA LYS A 104 -0.36 16.49 -17.10
C LYS A 104 -1.75 16.93 -17.53
N GLN A 105 -2.77 16.63 -16.72
CA GLN A 105 -4.16 17.01 -16.96
C GLN A 105 -4.49 18.43 -16.44
N PHE A 106 -3.50 19.19 -15.95
CA PHE A 106 -3.69 20.52 -15.36
C PHE A 106 -4.70 20.55 -14.20
N GLN A 107 -4.81 19.46 -13.45
CA GLN A 107 -5.69 19.36 -12.29
C GLN A 107 -4.99 19.83 -11.03
N ASP A 108 -5.70 20.56 -10.19
CA ASP A 108 -5.24 20.91 -8.85
C ASP A 108 -5.19 19.67 -7.94
N TYR A 109 -4.17 19.58 -7.11
CA TYR A 109 -4.03 18.52 -6.14
C TYR A 109 -3.42 19.02 -4.83
N ASP A 110 -3.81 18.38 -3.76
CA ASP A 110 -3.20 18.49 -2.44
C ASP A 110 -3.08 17.10 -1.81
N SER A 111 -2.48 17.02 -0.64
CA SER A 111 -2.26 15.74 0.06
C SER A 111 -3.58 15.04 0.43
N PHE A 112 -4.63 15.83 0.70
CA PHE A 112 -5.95 15.31 1.03
C PHE A 112 -6.63 14.70 -0.20
N THR A 113 -6.62 15.39 -1.34
CA THR A 113 -7.14 14.91 -2.60
C THR A 113 -6.48 13.61 -3.03
N ILE A 114 -5.14 13.54 -3.01
CA ILE A 114 -4.38 12.33 -3.35
C ILE A 114 -4.77 11.16 -2.45
N LYS A 115 -4.83 11.38 -1.13
CA LYS A 115 -5.26 10.35 -0.17
C LYS A 115 -6.67 9.84 -0.46
N ASN A 116 -7.63 10.75 -0.69
CA ASN A 116 -9.00 10.39 -0.96
C ASN A 116 -9.16 9.61 -2.27
N ILE A 117 -8.47 10.00 -3.34
CA ILE A 117 -8.50 9.26 -4.60
C ILE A 117 -8.00 7.84 -4.39
N LEU A 118 -6.83 7.67 -3.77
CA LEU A 118 -6.24 6.34 -3.51
C LEU A 118 -7.15 5.46 -2.65
N MET A 119 -7.78 6.04 -1.62
CA MET A 119 -8.69 5.31 -0.74
C MET A 119 -10.00 4.96 -1.44
N SER A 120 -10.59 5.90 -2.19
CA SER A 120 -11.90 5.70 -2.85
C SER A 120 -11.84 4.75 -4.04
N THR A 121 -10.66 4.59 -4.64
CA THR A 121 -10.43 3.69 -5.79
C THR A 121 -9.82 2.35 -5.38
N ALA A 122 -9.57 2.14 -4.09
CA ALA A 122 -9.02 0.89 -3.57
C ALA A 122 -9.96 -0.30 -3.81
N THR A 123 -9.37 -1.46 -4.04
CA THR A 123 -10.12 -2.72 -4.21
C THR A 123 -10.47 -3.28 -2.84
N ASP A 124 -11.76 -3.46 -2.56
CA ASP A 124 -12.24 -4.07 -1.32
C ASP A 124 -11.76 -5.53 -1.22
N LEU A 125 -11.12 -5.87 -0.11
CA LEU A 125 -10.67 -7.23 0.22
C LEU A 125 -11.68 -8.01 1.07
N GLN A 126 -12.86 -7.43 1.32
CA GLN A 126 -13.95 -8.02 2.10
C GLN A 126 -13.58 -8.32 3.57
N ASN A 127 -12.68 -7.52 4.14
CA ASN A 127 -12.35 -7.57 5.55
C ASN A 127 -12.98 -6.38 6.29
N ASP A 128 -12.93 -6.43 7.62
CA ASP A 128 -13.33 -5.32 8.46
C ASP A 128 -12.50 -4.06 8.17
N PRO A 129 -13.08 -2.84 8.14
CA PRO A 129 -12.37 -1.59 7.93
C PRO A 129 -11.18 -1.36 8.88
N PHE A 130 -11.22 -1.88 10.11
CA PHE A 130 -10.09 -1.83 11.04
C PHE A 130 -8.96 -2.80 10.67
N VAL A 131 -9.16 -3.67 9.71
CA VAL A 131 -8.17 -4.63 9.21
C VAL A 131 -7.57 -4.17 7.89
N GLN A 132 -8.40 -3.70 6.96
CA GLN A 132 -8.02 -3.37 5.60
C GLN A 132 -8.07 -1.89 5.24
N GLY A 133 -8.66 -1.04 6.09
CA GLY A 133 -8.99 0.33 5.70
C GLY A 133 -9.96 0.37 4.52
N SER A 134 -9.59 1.11 3.49
CA SER A 134 -10.36 1.18 2.23
C SER A 134 -10.13 -0.02 1.30
N GLY A 135 -9.16 -0.89 1.59
CA GLY A 135 -8.81 -2.03 0.76
C GLY A 135 -7.44 -1.93 0.10
N LEU A 136 -7.17 -2.75 -0.90
CA LEU A 136 -5.91 -2.82 -1.64
C LEU A 136 -5.77 -1.64 -2.61
N ALA A 137 -4.65 -0.93 -2.54
CA ALA A 137 -4.34 0.17 -3.44
C ALA A 137 -4.42 -0.27 -4.92
N ASN A 138 -5.20 0.47 -5.72
CA ASN A 138 -5.44 0.22 -7.13
C ASN A 138 -5.12 1.48 -7.93
N ILE A 139 -3.88 1.55 -8.42
CA ILE A 139 -3.41 2.72 -9.16
C ILE A 139 -4.10 2.86 -10.53
N GLU A 140 -4.49 1.76 -11.16
CA GLU A 140 -5.22 1.78 -12.42
C GLU A 140 -6.56 2.50 -12.25
N SER A 141 -7.36 2.10 -11.26
CA SER A 141 -8.63 2.78 -10.96
C SER A 141 -8.44 4.24 -10.54
N ALA A 142 -7.34 4.57 -9.85
CA ALA A 142 -7.01 5.94 -9.48
C ALA A 142 -6.68 6.81 -10.71
N LEU A 143 -5.97 6.27 -11.69
CA LEU A 143 -5.69 6.94 -12.97
C LEU A 143 -6.94 7.09 -13.82
N ASP A 144 -7.81 6.08 -13.84
CA ASP A 144 -9.10 6.15 -14.52
C ASP A 144 -9.97 7.29 -13.98
N TYR A 145 -9.91 7.54 -12.68
CA TYR A 145 -10.58 8.72 -12.11
C TYR A 145 -10.00 10.03 -12.66
N VAL A 146 -8.67 10.18 -12.70
CA VAL A 146 -8.01 11.39 -13.22
C VAL A 146 -8.35 11.62 -14.69
N HIS A 147 -8.54 10.56 -15.46
CA HIS A 147 -8.94 10.62 -16.87
C HIS A 147 -10.46 10.81 -17.06
N GLY A 148 -11.24 10.85 -15.98
CA GLY A 148 -12.69 11.02 -16.04
C GLY A 148 -13.47 9.76 -16.41
N ASN A 149 -12.84 8.58 -16.36
CA ASN A 149 -13.46 7.29 -16.65
C ASN A 149 -14.23 6.72 -15.45
N ASN A 150 -13.85 7.10 -14.24
CA ASN A 150 -14.44 6.66 -12.97
C ASN A 150 -14.84 7.84 -12.09
N GLY A 151 -15.84 7.64 -11.24
CA GLY A 151 -16.18 8.57 -10.15
C GLY A 151 -15.53 8.15 -8.83
N VAL A 152 -15.22 9.11 -7.96
CA VAL A 152 -14.82 8.85 -6.56
C VAL A 152 -15.69 9.64 -5.61
N PHE A 153 -15.79 9.16 -4.37
CA PHE A 153 -16.37 9.93 -3.27
C PHE A 153 -15.26 10.58 -2.46
N ILE A 154 -15.26 11.92 -2.45
CA ILE A 154 -14.37 12.67 -1.58
C ILE A 154 -15.19 13.11 -0.36
N VAL A 155 -14.87 12.54 0.80
CA VAL A 155 -15.49 12.91 2.07
C VAL A 155 -14.53 13.80 2.83
N TYR A 156 -14.92 15.03 3.07
CA TYR A 156 -14.17 15.96 3.91
C TYR A 156 -15.10 16.66 4.89
N ASN A 157 -14.54 17.10 6.00
CA ASN A 157 -15.23 17.95 6.93
C ASN A 157 -14.92 19.42 6.57
N ASP A 158 -15.95 20.23 6.39
CA ASP A 158 -15.81 21.65 6.01
C ASP A 158 -14.81 22.42 6.89
N SER A 159 -14.81 22.15 8.20
CA SER A 159 -13.86 22.76 9.13
C SER A 159 -12.41 22.37 8.88
N SER A 160 -12.18 21.17 8.35
CA SER A 160 -10.84 20.69 8.01
C SER A 160 -10.34 21.29 6.69
N TYR A 161 -11.24 21.49 5.74
CA TYR A 161 -10.94 22.05 4.43
C TYR A 161 -10.57 23.54 4.53
N ASP A 162 -11.30 24.32 5.32
CA ASP A 162 -11.00 25.74 5.54
C ASP A 162 -9.68 25.97 6.29
N ASN A 163 -9.30 25.06 7.18
CA ASN A 163 -8.01 25.10 7.85
C ASN A 163 -6.85 24.73 6.94
N LEU A 164 -7.04 23.87 5.95
CA LEU A 164 -6.02 23.50 4.97
C LEU A 164 -5.75 24.60 3.94
N LYS A 165 -6.76 25.42 3.60
CA LYS A 165 -6.58 26.58 2.71
C LYS A 165 -5.81 27.72 3.34
N LYS A 166 -5.61 27.71 4.67
CA LYS A 166 -4.91 28.74 5.43
C LYS A 166 -3.44 28.42 5.72
N ILE A 167 -2.97 27.22 5.33
CA ILE A 167 -1.59 26.78 5.42
C ILE A 167 -0.93 26.90 4.04
#